data_ca94779da09ff39e5ec2d5400d6205fd
#
_entry.id   ca94779da09ff39e5ec2d5400d6205fd
#
_cell.length_a   1.000
_cell.length_b   1.000
_cell.length_c   1.000
_cell.angle_alpha   90.00
_cell.angle_beta   90.00
_cell.angle_gamma   90.00
#
_symmetry.space_group_name_H-M   'P 1'
#
loop_
_entity.id
_entity.type
_entity.pdbx_description
1 polymer ?
#
loop_
_entity_poly.entity_id
_entity_poly.type
_entity_poly.pdbx_seq_one_letter_code
_entity_poly.pdbx_strand_id
1 'polypeptide(L)'
;LESTKASNRLLQLGAERTRELSGKKLVSQSELDNAEALLAQSNATMLTRTAAVENAKLDLSRCTIVAPIDGMVLDRKTDKGRTVNASMNAPVLFTLVNDLTKMQINAAVAEADIGSIAEGQEVKFTVDAFPNRTFAGKVRMVRNSASVSQSVVSYATIIEVANEDAKLKPGMTANVSIIVQQRSNILRIANGALRVRIPQELLATAPGE
;
A
#
# COMPACT_ATOMS: atom_id res chain seq x y z
N LEU A 1 34.71 4.43 21.79
CA LEU A 1 34.08 5.73 21.93
C LEU A 1 34.48 6.44 23.25
N GLU A 2 34.40 5.76 24.42
CA GLU A 2 34.73 6.37 25.71
C GLU A 2 36.19 6.86 25.79
N SER A 3 37.17 6.09 25.33
CA SER A 3 38.56 6.53 25.25
C SER A 3 38.74 7.75 24.34
N THR A 4 38.04 7.79 23.23
CA THR A 4 38.09 8.95 22.30
C THR A 4 37.48 10.20 22.95
N LYS A 5 36.39 10.07 23.72
CA LYS A 5 35.80 11.18 24.48
C LYS A 5 36.76 11.72 25.52
N ALA A 6 37.43 10.81 26.26
CA ALA A 6 38.41 11.21 27.28
C ALA A 6 39.60 11.95 26.66
N SER A 7 40.13 11.46 25.52
CA SER A 7 41.20 12.14 24.80
C SER A 7 40.77 13.51 24.25
N ASN A 8 39.56 13.60 23.70
CA ASN A 8 39.00 14.87 23.21
C ASN A 8 38.87 15.90 24.32
N ARG A 9 38.36 15.48 25.49
CA ARG A 9 38.23 16.35 26.67
C ARG A 9 39.59 16.88 27.15
N LEU A 10 40.61 16.03 27.13
CA LEU A 10 41.99 16.46 27.51
C LEU A 10 42.49 17.55 26.55
N LEU A 11 42.34 17.35 25.22
CA LEU A 11 42.73 18.31 24.20
C LEU A 11 41.91 19.61 24.29
N GLN A 12 40.64 19.50 24.60
CA GLN A 12 39.78 20.68 24.81
C GLN A 12 40.29 21.53 25.96
N LEU A 13 40.56 20.92 27.14
CA LEU A 13 41.11 21.62 28.29
C LEU A 13 42.52 22.19 28.00
N GLY A 14 43.34 21.48 27.19
CA GLY A 14 44.61 21.98 26.72
C GLY A 14 44.48 23.23 25.85
N ALA A 15 43.59 23.20 24.86
CA ALA A 15 43.35 24.33 23.96
C ALA A 15 42.78 25.55 24.71
N GLU A 16 41.84 25.34 25.67
CA GLU A 16 41.31 26.40 26.51
C GLU A 16 42.42 27.11 27.34
N ARG A 17 43.28 26.34 27.99
CA ARG A 17 44.44 26.90 28.73
C ARG A 17 45.37 27.67 27.85
N THR A 18 45.73 27.11 26.67
CA THR A 18 46.63 27.78 25.73
C THR A 18 46.02 29.10 25.21
N ARG A 19 44.68 29.12 25.00
CA ARG A 19 43.95 30.33 24.58
C ARG A 19 43.98 31.38 25.68
N GLU A 20 43.79 31.03 26.97
CA GLU A 20 43.90 31.94 28.08
C GLU A 20 45.30 32.52 28.23
N LEU A 21 46.34 31.68 28.07
CA LEU A 21 47.74 32.13 28.12
C LEU A 21 48.11 33.03 26.96
N SER A 22 47.58 32.75 25.75
CA SER A 22 47.79 33.59 24.58
C SER A 22 47.14 35.01 24.79
N GLY A 23 45.94 35.04 25.41
CA GLY A 23 45.32 36.31 25.78
C GLY A 23 46.17 37.16 26.73
N LYS A 24 47.00 36.50 27.56
CA LYS A 24 47.97 37.14 28.44
C LYS A 24 49.36 37.36 27.81
N LYS A 25 49.52 37.03 26.50
CA LYS A 25 50.80 37.11 25.72
C LYS A 25 51.94 36.24 26.29
N LEU A 26 51.56 35.11 26.94
CA LEU A 26 52.53 34.21 27.59
C LEU A 26 52.92 33.00 26.71
N VAL A 27 52.25 32.78 25.58
CA VAL A 27 52.52 31.74 24.58
C VAL A 27 52.55 32.34 23.19
N SER A 28 53.20 31.64 22.26
CA SER A 28 53.30 32.07 20.86
C SER A 28 51.97 31.78 20.11
N GLN A 29 51.72 32.53 19.04
CA GLN A 29 50.58 32.27 18.16
C GLN A 29 50.62 30.87 17.57
N SER A 30 51.81 30.37 17.22
CA SER A 30 52.00 29.01 16.68
C SER A 30 51.60 27.91 17.68
N GLU A 31 51.80 28.14 18.98
CA GLU A 31 51.36 27.16 20.01
C GLU A 31 49.84 27.13 20.14
N LEU A 32 49.19 28.31 20.04
CA LEU A 32 47.71 28.38 20.02
C LEU A 32 47.16 27.66 18.79
N ASP A 33 47.67 27.96 17.60
CA ASP A 33 47.24 27.37 16.35
C ASP A 33 47.39 25.83 16.33
N ASN A 34 48.51 25.34 16.89
CA ASN A 34 48.73 23.89 17.06
C ASN A 34 47.74 23.25 18.01
N ALA A 35 47.44 23.90 19.16
CA ALA A 35 46.48 23.36 20.12
C ALA A 35 45.06 23.33 19.54
N GLU A 36 44.65 24.34 18.78
CA GLU A 36 43.37 24.40 18.10
C GLU A 36 43.26 23.37 16.96
N ALA A 37 44.34 23.17 16.19
CA ALA A 37 44.40 22.16 15.14
C ALA A 37 44.26 20.74 15.71
N LEU A 38 44.94 20.42 16.81
CA LEU A 38 44.85 19.13 17.50
C LEU A 38 43.42 18.90 18.05
N LEU A 39 42.79 19.94 18.61
CA LEU A 39 41.40 19.86 19.08
C LEU A 39 40.47 19.62 17.88
N ALA A 40 40.64 20.34 16.79
CA ALA A 40 39.80 20.17 15.59
C ALA A 40 39.95 18.74 15.02
N GLN A 41 41.15 18.19 14.95
CA GLN A 41 41.42 16.81 14.55
C GLN A 41 40.73 15.79 15.48
N SER A 42 40.81 16.01 16.79
CA SER A 42 40.17 15.16 17.78
C SER A 42 38.65 15.20 17.67
N ASN A 43 38.07 16.38 17.44
CA ASN A 43 36.62 16.54 17.20
C ASN A 43 36.18 15.76 15.95
N ALA A 44 36.92 15.86 14.84
CA ALA A 44 36.64 15.10 13.63
C ALA A 44 36.70 13.58 13.88
N THR A 45 37.71 13.14 14.64
CA THR A 45 37.83 11.72 15.02
C THR A 45 36.67 11.26 15.90
N MET A 46 36.23 12.09 16.84
CA MET A 46 35.09 11.79 17.70
C MET A 46 33.79 11.67 16.89
N LEU A 47 33.58 12.57 15.92
CA LEU A 47 32.43 12.53 15.02
C LEU A 47 32.41 11.22 14.21
N THR A 48 33.54 10.82 13.63
CA THR A 48 33.66 9.56 12.88
C THR A 48 33.36 8.34 13.74
N ARG A 49 33.87 8.32 14.99
CA ARG A 49 33.61 7.20 15.92
C ARG A 49 32.17 7.17 16.39
N THR A 50 31.52 8.32 16.55
CA THR A 50 30.10 8.40 16.91
C THR A 50 29.25 7.87 15.76
N ALA A 51 29.51 8.29 14.52
CA ALA A 51 28.80 7.77 13.36
C ALA A 51 28.95 6.24 13.19
N ALA A 52 30.16 5.70 13.46
CA ALA A 52 30.37 4.26 13.43
C ALA A 52 29.53 3.50 14.49
N VAL A 53 29.37 4.07 15.70
CA VAL A 53 28.51 3.49 16.73
C VAL A 53 27.05 3.55 16.34
N GLU A 54 26.59 4.66 15.75
CA GLU A 54 25.21 4.79 15.27
C GLU A 54 24.91 3.80 14.14
N ASN A 55 25.82 3.64 13.19
CA ASN A 55 25.68 2.63 12.15
C ASN A 55 25.58 1.21 12.72
N ALA A 56 26.44 0.86 13.68
CA ALA A 56 26.39 -0.44 14.34
C ALA A 56 25.08 -0.66 15.11
N LYS A 57 24.51 0.40 15.74
CA LYS A 57 23.20 0.33 16.40
C LYS A 57 22.07 0.14 15.38
N LEU A 58 22.13 0.82 14.25
CA LEU A 58 21.16 0.62 13.17
C LEU A 58 21.22 -0.80 12.62
N ASP A 59 22.41 -1.34 12.41
CA ASP A 59 22.56 -2.72 11.94
C ASP A 59 22.04 -3.73 12.96
N LEU A 60 22.29 -3.48 14.26
CA LEU A 60 21.71 -4.31 15.31
C LEU A 60 20.16 -4.23 15.35
N SER A 61 19.61 -3.03 15.17
CA SER A 61 18.14 -2.87 15.13
C SER A 61 17.49 -3.60 13.94
N ARG A 62 18.19 -3.69 12.82
CA ARG A 62 17.76 -4.43 11.62
C ARG A 62 17.81 -5.94 11.78
N CYS A 63 18.53 -6.46 12.77
CA CYS A 63 18.53 -7.89 13.09
C CYS A 63 17.19 -8.38 13.64
N THR A 64 16.34 -7.47 14.12
CA THR A 64 14.98 -7.79 14.59
C THR A 64 13.98 -7.21 13.62
N ILE A 65 13.28 -8.08 12.88
CA ILE A 65 12.24 -7.69 11.94
C ILE A 65 10.93 -7.63 12.70
N VAL A 66 10.34 -6.43 12.74
CA VAL A 66 9.05 -6.17 13.40
C VAL A 66 7.96 -5.92 12.35
N ALA A 67 6.72 -6.23 12.71
CA ALA A 67 5.58 -5.92 11.87
C ALA A 67 5.40 -4.39 11.77
N PRO A 68 5.26 -3.81 10.57
CA PRO A 68 5.09 -2.37 10.39
C PRO A 68 3.67 -1.88 10.72
N ILE A 69 2.71 -2.79 10.82
CA ILE A 69 1.30 -2.50 11.09
C ILE A 69 0.74 -3.52 12.09
N ASP A 70 -0.27 -3.10 12.82
CA ASP A 70 -1.10 -4.01 13.61
C ASP A 70 -2.06 -4.76 12.68
N GLY A 71 -2.27 -6.05 12.94
CA GLY A 71 -3.13 -6.86 12.10
C GLY A 71 -2.95 -8.35 12.28
N MET A 72 -3.42 -9.09 11.31
CA MET A 72 -3.39 -10.56 11.27
C MET A 72 -2.41 -11.05 10.21
N VAL A 73 -1.69 -12.13 10.51
CA VAL A 73 -0.86 -12.81 9.52
C VAL A 73 -1.75 -13.62 8.59
N LEU A 74 -1.79 -13.22 7.32
CA LEU A 74 -2.54 -13.91 6.28
C LEU A 74 -1.77 -15.13 5.76
N ASP A 75 -0.48 -14.97 5.53
CA ASP A 75 0.38 -16.02 4.99
C ASP A 75 1.81 -15.90 5.53
N ARG A 76 2.42 -17.05 5.79
CA ARG A 76 3.79 -17.18 6.24
C ARG A 76 4.61 -17.92 5.18
N LYS A 77 5.50 -17.19 4.51
CA LYS A 77 6.34 -17.68 3.41
C LYS A 77 7.67 -18.28 3.87
N THR A 78 8.02 -18.13 5.15
CA THR A 78 9.29 -18.59 5.70
C THR A 78 9.10 -19.48 6.91
N ASP A 79 10.01 -20.43 7.12
CA ASP A 79 10.03 -21.33 8.26
C ASP A 79 11.20 -21.02 9.18
N LYS A 80 11.08 -21.44 10.46
CA LYS A 80 12.15 -21.31 11.42
C LYS A 80 13.38 -22.09 10.98
N GLY A 81 14.55 -21.46 10.99
CA GLY A 81 15.82 -22.07 10.57
C GLY A 81 16.11 -21.96 9.09
N ARG A 82 15.22 -21.36 8.29
CA ARG A 82 15.46 -21.16 6.87
C ARG A 82 16.33 -19.93 6.65
N THR A 83 17.39 -20.08 5.86
CA THR A 83 18.20 -18.96 5.41
C THR A 83 17.48 -18.17 4.33
N VAL A 84 17.43 -16.86 4.48
CA VAL A 84 16.82 -15.92 3.55
C VAL A 84 17.92 -15.10 2.87
N ASN A 85 17.93 -15.09 1.55
CA ASN A 85 18.86 -14.30 0.76
C ASN A 85 18.13 -13.07 0.17
N ALA A 86 18.63 -11.88 0.48
CA ALA A 86 18.06 -10.60 0.06
C ALA A 86 18.96 -9.84 -0.95
N SER A 87 19.89 -10.52 -1.62
CA SER A 87 20.91 -9.88 -2.45
C SER A 87 20.38 -9.23 -3.73
N MET A 88 19.30 -9.73 -4.34
CA MET A 88 18.72 -9.18 -5.57
C MET A 88 17.26 -8.74 -5.39
N ASN A 89 16.46 -9.55 -4.74
CA ASN A 89 15.06 -9.26 -4.44
C ASN A 89 14.79 -9.55 -2.97
N ALA A 90 14.18 -8.61 -2.26
CA ALA A 90 13.75 -8.83 -0.89
C ALA A 90 12.63 -9.89 -0.87
N PRO A 91 12.83 -11.08 -0.27
CA PRO A 91 11.80 -12.10 -0.21
C PRO A 91 10.68 -11.69 0.74
N VAL A 92 9.45 -12.04 0.38
CA VAL A 92 8.30 -11.87 1.27
C VAL A 92 8.37 -12.92 2.35
N LEU A 93 8.46 -12.51 3.61
CA LEU A 93 8.48 -13.41 4.76
C LEU A 93 7.08 -13.68 5.29
N PHE A 94 6.29 -12.64 5.47
CA PHE A 94 4.91 -12.67 5.95
C PHE A 94 4.05 -11.73 5.13
N THR A 95 2.81 -12.13 4.91
CA THR A 95 1.77 -11.25 4.38
C THR A 95 0.85 -10.88 5.52
N LEU A 96 0.76 -9.57 5.83
CA LEU A 96 -0.08 -9.04 6.90
C LEU A 96 -1.29 -8.35 6.31
N VAL A 97 -2.39 -8.43 7.04
CA VAL A 97 -3.62 -7.72 6.72
C VAL A 97 -4.10 -6.98 7.96
N ASN A 98 -4.46 -5.71 7.81
CA ASN A 98 -4.89 -4.89 8.94
C ASN A 98 -6.31 -5.28 9.38
N ASP A 99 -7.25 -5.36 8.44
CA ASP A 99 -8.66 -5.61 8.72
C ASP A 99 -9.28 -6.45 7.59
N LEU A 100 -9.93 -7.56 7.96
CA LEU A 100 -10.66 -8.42 7.04
C LEU A 100 -12.14 -8.04 6.89
N THR A 101 -12.63 -7.08 7.68
CA THR A 101 -14.03 -6.62 7.58
C THR A 101 -14.23 -5.74 6.36
N LYS A 102 -13.18 -5.05 5.89
CA LYS A 102 -13.19 -4.20 4.71
C LYS A 102 -12.42 -4.88 3.60
N MET A 103 -13.11 -5.35 2.61
CA MET A 103 -12.53 -6.04 1.47
C MET A 103 -12.79 -5.30 0.17
N GLN A 104 -12.00 -5.59 -0.83
CA GLN A 104 -12.20 -5.07 -2.17
C GLN A 104 -12.11 -6.20 -3.19
N ILE A 105 -12.95 -6.13 -4.21
CA ILE A 105 -12.88 -6.99 -5.38
C ILE A 105 -12.20 -6.21 -6.50
N ASN A 106 -11.23 -6.83 -7.15
CA ASN A 106 -10.61 -6.30 -8.36
C ASN A 106 -11.27 -6.99 -9.55
N ALA A 107 -12.29 -6.38 -10.13
CA ALA A 107 -13.01 -6.91 -11.27
C ALA A 107 -12.36 -6.44 -12.57
N ALA A 108 -12.04 -7.36 -13.47
CA ALA A 108 -11.58 -7.04 -14.82
C ALA A 108 -12.79 -6.82 -15.72
N VAL A 109 -13.01 -5.58 -16.14
CA VAL A 109 -14.11 -5.19 -17.01
C VAL A 109 -13.59 -4.96 -18.43
N ALA A 110 -14.27 -5.53 -19.42
CA ALA A 110 -13.90 -5.36 -20.82
C ALA A 110 -14.06 -3.89 -21.27
N GLU A 111 -13.24 -3.47 -22.23
CA GLU A 111 -13.30 -2.12 -22.82
C GLU A 111 -14.69 -1.76 -23.34
N ALA A 112 -15.41 -2.72 -23.89
CA ALA A 112 -16.76 -2.51 -24.43
C ALA A 112 -17.79 -2.07 -23.37
N ASP A 113 -17.59 -2.49 -22.10
CA ASP A 113 -18.56 -2.28 -21.02
C ASP A 113 -18.16 -1.13 -20.09
N ILE A 114 -16.86 -0.73 -20.10
CA ILE A 114 -16.32 0.23 -19.14
C ILE A 114 -16.99 1.61 -19.21
N GLY A 115 -17.42 2.01 -20.42
CA GLY A 115 -18.09 3.29 -20.64
C GLY A 115 -19.42 3.46 -19.91
N SER A 116 -20.04 2.34 -19.49
CA SER A 116 -21.30 2.33 -18.75
C SER A 116 -21.12 2.24 -17.23
N ILE A 117 -19.89 2.10 -16.75
CA ILE A 117 -19.59 1.96 -15.33
C ILE A 117 -19.18 3.29 -14.73
N ALA A 118 -19.84 3.66 -13.64
CA ALA A 118 -19.56 4.86 -12.87
C ALA A 118 -19.32 4.53 -11.38
N GLU A 119 -18.59 5.41 -10.72
CA GLU A 119 -18.38 5.32 -9.27
C GLU A 119 -19.72 5.38 -8.51
N GLY A 120 -19.81 4.60 -7.43
CA GLY A 120 -21.01 4.54 -6.60
C GLY A 120 -22.09 3.57 -7.08
N GLN A 121 -21.97 2.95 -8.26
CA GLN A 121 -22.94 1.96 -8.74
C GLN A 121 -23.00 0.74 -7.81
N GLU A 122 -24.22 0.22 -7.64
CA GLU A 122 -24.45 -0.99 -6.86
C GLU A 122 -23.98 -2.22 -7.63
N VAL A 123 -23.35 -3.11 -6.89
CA VAL A 123 -22.81 -4.35 -7.40
C VAL A 123 -23.36 -5.51 -6.60
N LYS A 124 -23.80 -6.55 -7.30
CA LYS A 124 -24.12 -7.84 -6.73
C LYS A 124 -23.10 -8.86 -7.17
N PHE A 125 -22.65 -9.69 -6.26
CA PHE A 125 -21.69 -10.74 -6.61
C PHE A 125 -21.95 -12.01 -5.81
N THR A 126 -21.49 -13.10 -6.36
CA THR A 126 -21.42 -14.40 -5.71
C THR A 126 -19.98 -14.88 -5.71
N VAL A 127 -19.62 -15.68 -4.73
CA VAL A 127 -18.30 -16.33 -4.68
C VAL A 127 -18.50 -17.83 -4.82
N ASP A 128 -17.56 -18.51 -5.44
CA ASP A 128 -17.67 -19.96 -5.69
C ASP A 128 -17.78 -20.78 -4.40
N ALA A 129 -17.21 -20.25 -3.29
CA ALA A 129 -17.34 -20.86 -1.97
C ALA A 129 -18.78 -20.79 -1.38
N PHE A 130 -19.62 -19.83 -1.84
CA PHE A 130 -21.00 -19.63 -1.38
C PHE A 130 -21.94 -19.33 -2.57
N PRO A 131 -22.23 -20.32 -3.43
CA PRO A 131 -22.96 -20.10 -4.69
C PRO A 131 -24.43 -19.66 -4.45
N ASN A 132 -25.01 -20.03 -3.33
CA ASN A 132 -26.40 -19.68 -2.99
C ASN A 132 -26.53 -18.36 -2.22
N ARG A 133 -25.44 -17.63 -2.01
CA ARG A 133 -25.44 -16.37 -1.30
C ARG A 133 -24.99 -15.23 -2.20
N THR A 134 -25.85 -14.24 -2.34
CA THR A 134 -25.52 -13.00 -3.04
C THR A 134 -25.01 -11.97 -2.03
N PHE A 135 -23.90 -11.39 -2.33
CA PHE A 135 -23.29 -10.29 -1.58
C PHE A 135 -23.50 -8.99 -2.34
N ALA A 136 -23.50 -7.88 -1.61
CA ALA A 136 -23.61 -6.55 -2.17
C ALA A 136 -22.29 -5.79 -2.00
N GLY A 137 -21.99 -4.93 -2.96
CA GLY A 137 -20.85 -4.03 -2.93
C GLY A 137 -21.15 -2.76 -3.71
N LYS A 138 -20.20 -1.84 -3.74
CA LYS A 138 -20.29 -0.60 -4.52
C LYS A 138 -19.01 -0.40 -5.31
N VAL A 139 -19.14 0.12 -6.54
CA VAL A 139 -18.00 0.56 -7.33
C VAL A 139 -17.35 1.74 -6.62
N ARG A 140 -16.08 1.57 -6.21
CA ARG A 140 -15.31 2.63 -5.58
C ARG A 140 -14.61 3.49 -6.63
N MET A 141 -13.96 2.84 -7.59
CA MET A 141 -13.23 3.53 -8.65
C MET A 141 -12.96 2.59 -9.82
N VAL A 142 -12.81 3.17 -10.99
CA VAL A 142 -12.31 2.51 -12.19
C VAL A 142 -10.88 2.97 -12.43
N ARG A 143 -9.94 2.04 -12.56
CA ARG A 143 -8.55 2.40 -12.87
C ARG A 143 -8.41 2.74 -14.35
N ASN A 144 -7.77 3.88 -14.64
CA ASN A 144 -7.53 4.32 -16.01
C ASN A 144 -6.44 3.53 -16.76
N SER A 145 -5.67 2.71 -16.04
CA SER A 145 -4.66 1.87 -16.65
C SER A 145 -5.29 0.58 -17.17
N ALA A 146 -5.24 0.39 -18.46
CA ALA A 146 -5.67 -0.85 -19.11
C ALA A 146 -4.66 -1.98 -18.85
N SER A 147 -5.16 -3.18 -18.67
CA SER A 147 -4.39 -4.42 -18.68
C SER A 147 -4.70 -5.20 -19.95
N VAL A 148 -3.68 -5.59 -20.68
CA VAL A 148 -3.83 -6.40 -21.89
C VAL A 148 -3.37 -7.82 -21.58
N SER A 149 -4.28 -8.77 -21.68
CA SER A 149 -4.00 -10.19 -21.52
C SER A 149 -4.60 -10.95 -22.69
N GLN A 150 -3.80 -11.78 -23.36
CA GLN A 150 -4.25 -12.58 -24.51
C GLN A 150 -5.03 -11.76 -25.57
N SER A 151 -4.56 -10.55 -25.87
CA SER A 151 -5.20 -9.60 -26.80
C SER A 151 -6.56 -9.05 -26.35
N VAL A 152 -6.95 -9.27 -25.09
CA VAL A 152 -8.15 -8.68 -24.49
C VAL A 152 -7.76 -7.51 -23.62
N VAL A 153 -8.33 -6.34 -23.94
CA VAL A 153 -8.14 -5.11 -23.14
C VAL A 153 -9.19 -5.10 -22.04
N SER A 154 -8.74 -4.97 -20.80
CA SER A 154 -9.62 -4.88 -19.63
C SER A 154 -9.16 -3.77 -18.67
N TYR A 155 -10.11 -3.20 -17.97
CA TYR A 155 -9.88 -2.17 -16.95
C TYR A 155 -10.19 -2.72 -15.56
N ALA A 156 -9.28 -2.48 -14.63
CA ALA A 156 -9.46 -2.94 -13.26
C ALA A 156 -10.45 -2.01 -12.54
N THR A 157 -11.62 -2.55 -12.21
CA THR A 157 -12.67 -1.87 -11.43
C THR A 157 -12.61 -2.33 -10.00
N ILE A 158 -12.41 -1.41 -9.08
CA ILE A 158 -12.33 -1.69 -7.63
C ILE A 158 -13.71 -1.55 -7.04
N ILE A 159 -14.19 -2.64 -6.45
CA ILE A 159 -15.49 -2.72 -5.79
C ILE A 159 -15.26 -2.90 -4.30
N GLU A 160 -15.83 -2.02 -3.50
CA GLU A 160 -15.74 -2.07 -2.04
C GLU A 160 -16.83 -2.97 -1.49
N VAL A 161 -16.46 -3.84 -0.55
CA VAL A 161 -17.31 -4.87 0.02
C VAL A 161 -17.16 -4.90 1.53
N ALA A 162 -18.27 -4.87 2.25
CA ALA A 162 -18.28 -5.12 3.68
C ALA A 162 -18.28 -6.65 3.94
N ASN A 163 -17.42 -7.11 4.84
CA ASN A 163 -17.28 -8.51 5.23
C ASN A 163 -17.43 -8.66 6.75
N GLU A 164 -18.55 -8.19 7.28
CA GLU A 164 -18.82 -8.21 8.74
C GLU A 164 -18.80 -9.63 9.32
N ASP A 165 -19.30 -10.61 8.55
CA ASP A 165 -19.31 -12.02 8.93
C ASP A 165 -17.94 -12.72 8.80
N ALA A 166 -16.90 -12.05 8.32
CA ALA A 166 -15.57 -12.62 8.02
C ALA A 166 -15.61 -13.92 7.16
N LYS A 167 -16.65 -14.09 6.35
CA LYS A 167 -16.82 -15.28 5.48
C LYS A 167 -16.03 -15.18 4.19
N LEU A 168 -15.84 -13.97 3.70
CA LEU A 168 -15.02 -13.73 2.52
C LEU A 168 -13.55 -13.77 2.92
N LYS A 169 -12.74 -14.48 2.12
CA LYS A 169 -11.30 -14.58 2.34
C LYS A 169 -10.54 -13.98 1.13
N PRO A 170 -9.40 -13.35 1.34
CA PRO A 170 -8.55 -12.92 0.24
C PRO A 170 -8.18 -14.10 -0.67
N GLY A 171 -8.18 -13.85 -1.99
CA GLY A 171 -7.91 -14.88 -2.99
C GLY A 171 -9.12 -15.67 -3.49
N MET A 172 -10.33 -15.40 -2.98
CA MET A 172 -11.57 -15.98 -3.53
C MET A 172 -11.90 -15.38 -4.89
N THR A 173 -12.40 -16.23 -5.80
CA THR A 173 -12.95 -15.77 -7.08
C THR A 173 -14.40 -15.32 -6.89
N ALA A 174 -14.74 -14.18 -7.47
CA ALA A 174 -16.08 -13.61 -7.41
C ALA A 174 -16.67 -13.43 -8.81
N ASN A 175 -17.91 -13.83 -8.99
CA ASN A 175 -18.72 -13.56 -10.17
C ASN A 175 -19.53 -12.28 -9.92
N VAL A 176 -19.17 -11.21 -10.63
CA VAL A 176 -19.64 -9.86 -10.37
C VAL A 176 -20.69 -9.43 -11.40
N SER A 177 -21.79 -8.86 -10.92
CA SER A 177 -22.83 -8.23 -11.74
C SER A 177 -23.00 -6.77 -11.32
N ILE A 178 -22.57 -5.86 -12.17
CA ILE A 178 -22.67 -4.41 -11.96
C ILE A 178 -24.02 -3.94 -12.48
N ILE A 179 -24.76 -3.22 -11.64
CA ILE A 179 -26.09 -2.68 -12.02
C ILE A 179 -25.86 -1.33 -12.68
N VAL A 180 -25.87 -1.32 -14.01
CA VAL A 180 -25.67 -0.09 -14.81
C VAL A 180 -26.90 0.83 -14.75
N GLN A 181 -28.09 0.28 -14.86
CA GLN A 181 -29.33 1.04 -14.81
C GLN A 181 -30.46 0.23 -14.18
N GLN A 182 -31.15 0.85 -13.24
CA GLN A 182 -32.36 0.29 -12.65
C GLN A 182 -33.53 1.25 -12.87
N ARG A 183 -34.62 0.74 -13.41
CA ARG A 183 -35.87 1.50 -13.55
C ARG A 183 -36.93 0.83 -12.70
N SER A 184 -37.52 1.60 -11.81
CA SER A 184 -38.64 1.17 -10.97
C SER A 184 -39.92 1.84 -11.46
N ASN A 185 -41.05 1.20 -11.23
CA ASN A 185 -42.41 1.74 -11.50
C ASN A 185 -42.70 2.00 -12.99
N ILE A 186 -42.25 1.09 -13.87
CA ILE A 186 -42.48 1.15 -15.31
C ILE A 186 -43.52 0.09 -15.74
N LEU A 187 -44.31 0.41 -16.75
CA LEU A 187 -45.18 -0.57 -17.41
C LEU A 187 -44.30 -1.62 -18.11
N ARG A 188 -44.53 -2.89 -17.79
CA ARG A 188 -43.84 -4.02 -18.40
C ARG A 188 -44.78 -4.74 -19.37
N ILE A 189 -44.33 -5.00 -20.55
CA ILE A 189 -45.00 -5.84 -21.55
C ILE A 189 -44.21 -7.14 -21.61
N ALA A 190 -44.87 -8.28 -21.52
CA ALA A 190 -44.23 -9.58 -21.67
C ALA A 190 -43.69 -9.71 -23.11
N ASN A 191 -42.46 -10.26 -23.27
CA ASN A 191 -41.84 -10.45 -24.59
C ASN A 191 -42.72 -11.27 -25.55
N GLY A 192 -43.60 -12.15 -25.04
CA GLY A 192 -44.60 -12.86 -25.85
C GLY A 192 -45.64 -11.94 -26.50
N ALA A 193 -46.01 -10.83 -25.84
CA ALA A 193 -46.98 -9.89 -26.37
C ALA A 193 -46.42 -9.09 -27.59
N LEU A 194 -45.08 -8.90 -27.65
CA LEU A 194 -44.43 -8.24 -28.81
C LEU A 194 -44.35 -9.14 -30.05
N ARG A 195 -44.60 -10.44 -29.90
CA ARG A 195 -44.57 -11.42 -31.02
C ARG A 195 -45.96 -11.83 -31.48
N VAL A 196 -47.03 -11.30 -30.85
CA VAL A 196 -48.38 -11.56 -31.29
C VAL A 196 -48.63 -10.85 -32.61
N ARG A 197 -48.86 -11.62 -33.70
CA ARG A 197 -49.38 -11.08 -34.97
C ARG A 197 -50.87 -10.87 -34.76
N ILE A 198 -51.30 -9.61 -34.77
CA ILE A 198 -52.72 -9.26 -34.71
C ILE A 198 -53.30 -9.61 -36.09
N PRO A 199 -54.34 -10.47 -36.18
CA PRO A 199 -55.05 -10.74 -37.42
C PRO A 199 -55.59 -9.41 -38.03
N GLN A 200 -55.47 -9.23 -39.33
CA GLN A 200 -55.91 -8.00 -40.01
C GLN A 200 -57.37 -7.65 -39.79
N GLU A 201 -58.22 -8.64 -39.50
CA GLU A 201 -59.62 -8.48 -39.20
C GLU A 201 -59.91 -7.66 -37.93
N LEU A 202 -58.96 -7.63 -36.96
CA LEU A 202 -59.08 -6.84 -35.74
C LEU A 202 -58.50 -5.42 -35.83
N LEU A 203 -57.77 -5.11 -36.91
CA LEU A 203 -57.22 -3.77 -37.16
C LEU A 203 -58.22 -2.84 -37.88
N ALA A 204 -59.35 -3.38 -38.39
CA ALA A 204 -60.30 -2.63 -39.19
C ALA A 204 -61.35 -1.87 -38.35
N THR A 205 -61.27 -1.89 -37.03
CA THR A 205 -62.24 -1.21 -36.14
C THR A 205 -61.56 -0.17 -35.27
N ALA A 206 -60.76 0.73 -35.82
CA ALA A 206 -60.48 2.01 -35.19
C ALA A 206 -61.57 2.98 -35.62
N PRO A 207 -62.36 3.59 -34.71
CA PRO A 207 -63.31 4.63 -35.11
C PRO A 207 -62.47 5.82 -35.58
N GLY A 208 -62.68 6.18 -36.85
CA GLY A 208 -62.13 7.41 -37.41
C GLY A 208 -62.67 8.62 -36.66
N GLU A 209 -61.82 9.60 -36.51
CA GLU A 209 -62.21 10.98 -36.24
C GLU A 209 -63.16 11.50 -37.33
#